data_f5d02e114996d6d7e19e1100394d1f88
#
_entry.id   f5d02e114996d6d7e19e1100394d1f88
#
_cell.length_a   1.000
_cell.length_b   1.000
_cell.length_c   1.000
_cell.angle_alpha   90.00
_cell.angle_beta   90.00
_cell.angle_gamma   90.00
#
_symmetry.space_group_name_H-M   'P 1'
#
loop_
_entity.id
_entity.type
_entity.pdbx_description
1 polymer ?
#
loop_
_entity_poly.entity_id
_entity_poly.type
_entity_poly.pdbx_seq_one_letter_code
_entity_poly.pdbx_strand_id
1 'polypeptide(L)' 'MPLACARTVFSPVEAEIMRSLLDAAGIPAVLFDAGIASLIGPGVSGIRLMVDEDDADAARAILLAAVQ' A
#
# COMPACT_ATOMS: atom_id res chain seq x y z
N MET A 1 -0.70 -17.35 -1.27
CA MET A 1 -0.45 -16.50 -2.42
C MET A 1 0.54 -15.42 -2.04
N PRO A 2 1.57 -15.24 -2.84
CA PRO A 2 2.58 -14.24 -2.49
C PRO A 2 2.02 -12.83 -2.64
N LEU A 3 2.45 -11.97 -1.73
CA LEU A 3 2.09 -10.57 -1.77
C LEU A 3 3.23 -9.76 -2.36
N ALA A 4 2.88 -8.69 -3.05
CA ALA A 4 3.84 -7.77 -3.62
C ALA A 4 3.50 -6.35 -3.15
N CYS A 5 4.52 -5.53 -2.98
CA CYS A 5 4.32 -4.15 -2.55
C CYS A 5 3.91 -3.30 -3.74
N ALA A 6 2.70 -2.76 -3.70
CA ALA A 6 2.23 -1.88 -4.76
C ALA A 6 2.76 -0.47 -4.56
N ARG A 7 2.83 -0.02 -3.31
CA ARG A 7 3.30 1.32 -3.02
C ARG A 7 3.64 1.45 -1.54
N THR A 8 4.58 2.32 -1.24
CA THR A 8 4.89 2.69 0.14
C THR A 8 4.51 4.14 0.34
N VAL A 9 3.75 4.41 1.39
CA VAL A 9 3.33 5.77 1.72
C VAL A 9 3.68 6.06 3.18
N PHE A 10 3.71 7.33 3.53
CA PHE A 10 4.12 7.73 4.87
C PHE A 10 3.00 8.40 5.66
N SER A 11 1.82 8.47 5.08
CA SER A 11 0.65 9.03 5.73
C SER A 11 -0.43 7.96 5.88
N PRO A 12 -0.93 7.73 7.10
CA PRO A 12 -2.02 6.75 7.29
C PRO A 12 -3.26 7.13 6.49
N VAL A 13 -3.55 8.41 6.36
CA VAL A 13 -4.72 8.86 5.61
C VAL A 13 -4.54 8.52 4.14
N GLU A 14 -3.36 8.79 3.61
CA GLU A 14 -3.07 8.47 2.21
C GLU A 14 -3.12 6.96 1.96
N ALA A 15 -2.62 6.17 2.91
CA ALA A 15 -2.66 4.73 2.79
C ALA A 15 -4.10 4.21 2.70
N GLU A 16 -4.98 4.75 3.52
CA GLU A 16 -6.37 4.32 3.50
C GLU A 16 -7.08 4.73 2.21
N ILE A 17 -6.77 5.91 1.71
CA ILE A 17 -7.35 6.36 0.45
C ILE A 17 -6.93 5.42 -0.68
N MET A 18 -5.66 5.07 -0.73
CA MET A 18 -5.15 4.19 -1.76
C MET A 18 -5.73 2.79 -1.65
N ARG A 19 -5.84 2.27 -0.42
CA ARG A 19 -6.46 0.98 -0.21
C ARG A 19 -7.91 0.99 -0.69
N SER A 20 -8.62 2.07 -0.40
CA SER A 20 -10.02 2.20 -0.84
C SER A 20 -10.14 2.23 -2.36
N LEU A 21 -9.19 2.90 -3.03
CA LEU A 21 -9.20 2.94 -4.49
C LEU A 21 -9.03 1.55 -5.08
N LEU A 22 -8.12 0.76 -4.51
CA LEU A 22 -7.91 -0.60 -4.98
C LEU A 22 -9.10 -1.48 -4.67
N ASP A 23 -9.69 -1.31 -3.51
CA ASP A 23 -10.87 -2.07 -3.13
C ASP A 23 -12.02 -1.80 -4.11
N ALA A 24 -12.22 -0.54 -4.47
CA ALA A 24 -13.24 -0.15 -5.43
C ALA A 24 -12.97 -0.74 -6.82
N ALA A 25 -11.73 -1.02 -7.12
CA ALA A 25 -11.35 -1.62 -8.40
C ALA A 25 -11.37 -3.15 -8.35
N GLY A 26 -11.75 -3.72 -7.20
CA GLY A 26 -11.82 -5.17 -7.06
C GLY A 26 -10.49 -5.81 -6.71
N ILE A 27 -9.52 -5.03 -6.26
CA ILE A 27 -8.20 -5.54 -5.88
C ILE A 27 -8.06 -5.51 -4.37
N PRO A 28 -8.08 -6.67 -3.71
CA PRO A 28 -7.87 -6.72 -2.26
C PRO A 28 -6.47 -6.23 -1.91
N ALA A 29 -6.39 -5.34 -0.93
CA ALA A 29 -5.11 -4.79 -0.49
C ALA A 29 -5.01 -4.83 1.02
N VAL A 30 -3.80 -5.01 1.51
CA VAL A 30 -3.51 -5.07 2.93
C VAL A 30 -2.45 -4.03 3.25
N LEU A 31 -2.63 -3.31 4.34
CA LEU A 31 -1.65 -2.33 4.79
C LEU A 31 -0.72 -2.98 5.80
N PHE A 32 0.56 -2.93 5.51
CA PHE A 32 1.59 -3.37 6.45
C PHE A 32 2.23 -2.12 7.02
N ASP A 33 1.80 -1.79 8.23
CA ASP A 33 2.26 -0.59 8.91
C ASP A 33 3.61 -0.84 9.55
N ALA A 34 4.50 0.10 9.39
CA ALA A 34 5.81 0.05 10.02
C ALA A 34 5.78 0.54 11.47
N GLY A 35 4.60 0.62 12.06
CA GLY A 35 4.46 1.06 13.44
C GLY A 35 5.29 0.25 14.42
N ILE A 36 5.39 -1.05 14.18
CA ILE A 36 6.21 -1.91 15.02
C ILE A 36 7.69 -1.55 14.86
N ALA A 37 8.08 -1.24 13.64
CA ALA A 37 9.45 -0.87 13.36
C ALA A 37 9.82 0.45 14.01
N SER A 38 8.86 1.32 14.24
CA SER A 38 9.12 2.60 14.90
C SER A 38 9.56 2.42 16.34
N LEU A 39 9.27 1.27 16.93
CA LEU A 39 9.75 0.94 18.27
C LEU A 39 11.23 0.62 18.25
N ILE A 40 11.78 0.30 17.11
CA ILE A 40 13.17 -0.07 16.96
C ILE A 40 14.04 1.17 16.74
N GLY A 41 13.47 2.16 16.07
CA GLY A 41 14.21 3.38 15.83
C GLY A 41 13.53 4.29 14.83
N PRO A 42 13.84 5.58 14.88
CA PRO A 42 13.29 6.54 13.94
C PRO A 42 13.86 6.31 12.54
N GLY A 43 13.15 6.75 11.56
CA GLY A 43 13.58 6.64 10.17
C GLY A 43 13.15 5.38 9.47
N VAL A 44 12.75 4.39 10.24
CA VAL A 44 12.17 3.18 9.65
C VAL A 44 10.67 3.38 9.67
N SER A 45 10.15 3.97 8.64
CA SER A 45 8.74 4.28 8.60
C SER A 45 8.23 4.01 7.20
N GLY A 46 6.94 4.02 7.09
CA GLY A 46 6.31 3.76 5.81
C GLY A 46 5.27 2.68 5.97
N ILE A 47 4.16 2.91 5.30
CA ILE A 47 3.07 1.95 5.28
C ILE A 47 3.11 1.32 3.90
N ARG A 48 3.26 0.00 3.87
CA ARG A 48 3.33 -0.71 2.60
C ARG A 48 1.97 -1.22 2.22
N LEU A 49 1.56 -0.86 1.04
CA LEU A 49 0.30 -1.31 0.49
C LEU A 49 0.58 -2.58 -0.31
N MET A 50 0.16 -3.70 0.24
CA MET A 50 0.46 -5.00 -0.33
C MET A 50 -0.75 -5.57 -1.04
N VAL A 51 -0.51 -6.15 -2.21
CA VAL A 51 -1.57 -6.80 -2.98
C VAL A 51 -1.06 -8.16 -3.43
N ASP A 52 -1.95 -9.00 -3.94
CA ASP A 52 -1.55 -10.24 -4.56
C ASP A 52 -0.59 -9.93 -5.70
N GLU A 53 0.44 -10.74 -5.85
CA GLU A 53 1.44 -10.57 -6.89
C GLU A 53 0.80 -10.45 -8.27
N ASP A 54 -0.25 -11.20 -8.52
CA ASP A 54 -0.94 -11.17 -9.82
C ASP A 54 -1.64 -9.85 -10.07
N ASP A 55 -1.95 -9.11 -9.01
CA ASP A 55 -2.65 -7.83 -9.13
C ASP A 55 -1.69 -6.63 -9.05
N ALA A 56 -0.40 -6.88 -8.86
CA ALA A 56 0.55 -5.81 -8.58
C ALA A 56 0.63 -4.77 -9.69
N ASP A 57 0.70 -5.22 -10.94
CA ASP A 57 0.80 -4.28 -12.06
C ASP A 57 -0.46 -3.44 -12.21
N ALA A 58 -1.62 -4.07 -12.07
CA ALA A 58 -2.89 -3.34 -12.15
C ALA A 58 -3.01 -2.36 -11.00
N ALA A 59 -2.62 -2.78 -9.80
CA ALA A 59 -2.67 -1.92 -8.63
C ALA A 59 -1.78 -0.69 -8.81
N ARG A 60 -0.56 -0.88 -9.30
CA ARG A 60 0.36 0.23 -9.51
C ARG A 60 -0.18 1.21 -10.54
N ALA A 61 -0.80 0.70 -11.59
CA ALA A 61 -1.38 1.56 -12.63
C ALA A 61 -2.52 2.41 -12.06
N ILE A 62 -3.37 1.81 -11.23
CA ILE A 62 -4.48 2.53 -10.62
C ILE A 62 -3.96 3.62 -9.70
N LEU A 63 -2.97 3.29 -8.88
CA LEU A 63 -2.41 4.26 -7.93
C LEU A 63 -1.67 5.38 -8.64
N LEU A 64 -0.98 5.05 -9.72
CA LEU A 64 -0.28 6.07 -10.50
C LEU A 64 -1.25 7.06 -11.11
N ALA A 65 -2.37 6.60 -11.63
CA ALA A 65 -3.40 7.46 -12.18
C ALA A 65 -4.01 8.36 -11.11
N ALA A 66 -4.14 7.83 -9.89
CA ALA A 66 -4.80 8.56 -8.81
C ALA A 66 -3.95 9.71 -8.27
N VAL A 67 -2.63 9.64 -8.40
CA VAL A 67 -1.75 10.70 -7.86
C VAL A 67 -1.51 11.81 -8.85
N GLN A 68 -2.13 11.75 -10.00
CA GLN A 68 -2.04 12.85 -10.97
C GLN A 68 -3.21 13.85 -10.79
#